data_ae24be394a2fc0ddd912d817b14a2f50
#
_entry.id   ae24be394a2fc0ddd912d817b14a2f50
#
_cell.length_a   1.000
_cell.length_b   1.000
_cell.length_c   1.000
_cell.angle_alpha   90.00
_cell.angle_beta   90.00
_cell.angle_gamma   90.00
#
_symmetry.space_group_name_H-M   'P 1'
#
loop_
_entity.id
_entity.type
_entity.pdbx_description
1 polymer ?
#
loop_
_entity_poly.entity_id
_entity_poly.type
_entity_poly.pdbx_seq_one_letter_code
_entity_poly.pdbx_strand_id
1 'polypeptide(L)'
;MVASKKALPIVTTGDEAATAANNGVFIAIKEPNADIQLIAIGGYQLQSCLKAAKLLQRESVKCEVVALLEPGRFRVPRDETEAEYCHDKVMIDLMIAPAPLRIVVSHTGEEVITGVLRRLDLGTEKTTFMGYKNQGGTLNLDGMLKVNGQSERDIESVAKKMLSTNK
;
A
#
# COMPACT_ATOMS: atom_id res chain seq x y z
N MET A 1 8.18 6.50 20.21
CA MET A 1 6.98 6.22 19.40
C MET A 1 6.59 7.48 18.64
N VAL A 2 6.44 7.40 17.33
CA VAL A 2 5.96 8.52 16.50
C VAL A 2 4.46 8.30 16.25
N ALA A 3 3.64 9.25 16.64
CA ALA A 3 2.20 9.18 16.48
C ALA A 3 1.69 10.33 15.59
N SER A 4 0.61 10.11 14.86
CA SER A 4 -0.05 11.15 14.10
C SER A 4 -0.59 12.25 15.00
N LYS A 5 -0.46 13.53 14.58
CA LYS A 5 -1.07 14.66 15.26
C LYS A 5 -2.60 14.73 15.12
N LYS A 6 -3.16 14.01 14.15
CA LYS A 6 -4.60 13.89 13.92
C LYS A 6 -5.05 12.48 14.24
N ALA A 7 -6.24 12.36 14.81
CA ALA A 7 -6.86 11.05 15.00
C ALA A 7 -7.09 10.35 13.66
N LEU A 8 -6.75 9.08 13.61
CA LEU A 8 -7.03 8.20 12.48
C LEU A 8 -8.17 7.26 12.85
N PRO A 9 -9.06 6.89 11.91
CA PRO A 9 -10.07 5.88 12.17
C PRO A 9 -9.43 4.56 12.60
N ILE A 10 -10.07 3.89 13.55
CA ILE A 10 -9.70 2.52 13.93
C ILE A 10 -10.20 1.60 12.82
N VAL A 11 -9.29 0.86 12.20
CA VAL A 11 -9.59 -0.07 11.09
C VAL A 11 -9.49 -1.54 11.49
N THR A 12 -8.94 -1.82 12.68
CA THR A 12 -8.83 -3.16 13.26
C THR A 12 -8.72 -3.07 14.78
N THR A 13 -9.06 -4.11 15.51
CA THR A 13 -9.03 -4.16 16.98
C THR A 13 -8.59 -5.54 17.48
N GLY A 14 -8.18 -5.60 18.77
CA GLY A 14 -7.94 -6.85 19.48
C GLY A 14 -6.89 -7.75 18.81
N ASP A 15 -7.24 -9.03 18.66
CA ASP A 15 -6.32 -10.07 18.19
C ASP A 15 -5.88 -9.86 16.74
N GLU A 16 -6.72 -9.27 15.90
CA GLU A 16 -6.34 -8.93 14.52
C GLU A 16 -5.23 -7.88 14.50
N ALA A 17 -5.29 -6.88 15.39
CA ALA A 17 -4.24 -5.86 15.50
C ALA A 17 -2.92 -6.47 15.98
N ALA A 18 -2.97 -7.38 16.95
CA ALA A 18 -1.79 -8.10 17.43
C ALA A 18 -1.16 -8.97 16.32
N THR A 19 -2.00 -9.71 15.60
CA THR A 19 -1.55 -10.52 14.45
C THR A 19 -0.93 -9.65 13.35
N ALA A 20 -1.57 -8.53 13.01
CA ALA A 20 -1.06 -7.59 12.02
C ALA A 20 0.30 -6.98 12.44
N ALA A 21 0.45 -6.63 13.71
CA ALA A 21 1.72 -6.12 14.24
C ALA A 21 2.83 -7.17 14.17
N ASN A 22 2.54 -8.43 14.52
CA ASN A 22 3.49 -9.53 14.43
C ASN A 22 3.91 -9.86 13.00
N ASN A 23 2.99 -9.74 12.05
CA ASN A 23 3.24 -10.04 10.63
C ASN A 23 3.79 -8.82 9.86
N GLY A 24 3.68 -7.60 10.41
CA GLY A 24 4.06 -6.38 9.73
C GLY A 24 3.14 -5.99 8.57
N VAL A 25 1.94 -6.63 8.47
CA VAL A 25 0.96 -6.43 7.41
C VAL A 25 -0.46 -6.63 7.94
N PHE A 26 -1.40 -5.85 7.39
CA PHE A 26 -2.83 -5.95 7.69
C PHE A 26 -3.64 -5.89 6.38
N ILE A 27 -4.55 -6.84 6.18
CA ILE A 27 -5.47 -6.85 5.05
C ILE A 27 -6.73 -6.09 5.44
N ALA A 28 -6.83 -4.84 4.98
CA ALA A 28 -7.95 -3.95 5.33
C ALA A 28 -9.23 -4.24 4.51
N ILE A 29 -9.08 -4.67 3.26
CA ILE A 29 -10.15 -5.21 2.42
C ILE A 29 -9.60 -6.47 1.77
N LYS A 30 -10.21 -7.62 2.06
CA LYS A 30 -9.84 -8.91 1.49
C LYS A 30 -10.66 -9.16 0.23
N GLU A 31 -9.97 -9.38 -0.89
CA GLU A 31 -10.58 -9.75 -2.17
C GLU A 31 -9.67 -10.78 -2.88
N PRO A 32 -9.96 -12.09 -2.73
CA PRO A 32 -9.07 -13.15 -3.24
C PRO A 32 -8.90 -13.14 -4.77
N ASN A 33 -9.86 -12.56 -5.49
CA ASN A 33 -9.85 -12.45 -6.95
C ASN A 33 -9.78 -10.98 -7.36
N ALA A 34 -8.92 -10.20 -6.70
CA ALA A 34 -8.76 -8.80 -6.99
C ALA A 34 -8.24 -8.56 -8.41
N ASP A 35 -8.88 -7.64 -9.12
CA ASP A 35 -8.37 -7.12 -10.40
C ASP A 35 -7.14 -6.22 -10.15
N ILE A 36 -7.12 -5.56 -8.99
CA ILE A 36 -6.05 -4.67 -8.56
C ILE A 36 -5.90 -4.68 -7.03
N GLN A 37 -4.66 -4.59 -6.57
CA GLN A 37 -4.30 -4.51 -5.15
C GLN A 37 -3.71 -3.14 -4.84
N LEU A 38 -4.28 -2.46 -3.81
CA LEU A 38 -3.77 -1.20 -3.28
C LEU A 38 -2.97 -1.49 -2.00
N ILE A 39 -1.67 -1.20 -2.02
CA ILE A 39 -0.77 -1.38 -0.88
C ILE A 39 -0.48 -0.02 -0.27
N ALA A 40 -0.88 0.18 0.98
CA ALA A 40 -0.72 1.43 1.71
C ALA A 40 0.41 1.36 2.73
N ILE A 41 1.27 2.37 2.77
CA ILE A 41 2.30 2.57 3.78
C ILE A 41 2.09 3.93 4.43
N GLY A 42 1.53 3.89 5.63
CA GLY A 42 1.10 5.05 6.40
C GLY A 42 -0.41 5.15 6.56
N GLY A 43 -0.85 5.71 7.69
CA GLY A 43 -2.27 5.75 8.05
C GLY A 43 -3.12 6.62 7.14
N TYR A 44 -2.59 7.74 6.64
CA TYR A 44 -3.30 8.61 5.69
C TYR A 44 -3.40 7.96 4.31
N GLN A 45 -2.34 7.27 3.86
CA GLN A 45 -2.33 6.51 2.62
C GLN A 45 -3.34 5.36 2.68
N LEU A 46 -3.45 4.67 3.82
CA LEU A 46 -4.47 3.64 4.01
C LEU A 46 -5.89 4.21 3.87
N GLN A 47 -6.16 5.38 4.46
CA GLN A 47 -7.47 6.03 4.30
C GLN A 47 -7.76 6.37 2.84
N SER A 48 -6.78 6.92 2.11
CA SER A 48 -6.94 7.21 0.67
C SER A 48 -7.20 5.94 -0.13
N CYS A 49 -6.47 4.86 0.14
CA CYS A 49 -6.68 3.55 -0.51
C CYS A 49 -8.07 2.97 -0.21
N LEU A 50 -8.53 3.02 1.04
CA LEU A 50 -9.88 2.56 1.43
C LEU A 50 -11.00 3.33 0.73
N LYS A 51 -10.83 4.65 0.58
CA LYS A 51 -11.79 5.48 -0.17
C LYS A 51 -11.72 5.18 -1.67
N ALA A 52 -10.52 5.06 -2.24
CA ALA A 52 -10.33 4.70 -3.65
C ALA A 52 -10.94 3.33 -3.98
N ALA A 53 -10.74 2.33 -3.12
CA ALA A 53 -11.34 1.01 -3.27
C ALA A 53 -12.87 1.09 -3.34
N LYS A 54 -13.52 1.90 -2.50
CA LYS A 54 -14.97 2.12 -2.55
C LYS A 54 -15.42 2.77 -3.87
N LEU A 55 -14.62 3.64 -4.47
CA LEU A 55 -14.91 4.25 -5.77
C LEU A 55 -14.80 3.19 -6.88
N LEU A 56 -13.73 2.40 -6.88
CA LEU A 56 -13.51 1.32 -7.84
C LEU A 56 -14.59 0.23 -7.75
N GLN A 57 -15.01 -0.15 -6.54
CA GLN A 57 -16.09 -1.13 -6.32
C GLN A 57 -17.43 -0.68 -6.91
N ARG A 58 -17.75 0.62 -6.92
CA ARG A 58 -18.96 1.16 -7.57
C ARG A 58 -18.96 0.94 -9.09
N GLU A 59 -17.79 0.73 -9.67
CA GLU A 59 -17.59 0.42 -11.09
C GLU A 59 -17.31 -1.08 -11.32
N SER A 60 -17.66 -1.91 -10.34
CA SER A 60 -17.50 -3.36 -10.38
C SER A 60 -16.05 -3.85 -10.49
N VAL A 61 -15.08 -3.02 -10.12
CA VAL A 61 -13.67 -3.41 -10.02
C VAL A 61 -13.42 -4.07 -8.66
N LYS A 62 -12.92 -5.29 -8.68
CA LYS A 62 -12.52 -6.03 -7.48
C LYS A 62 -11.19 -5.52 -6.96
N CYS A 63 -11.19 -4.96 -5.76
CA CYS A 63 -10.03 -4.27 -5.21
C CYS A 63 -9.71 -4.79 -3.81
N GLU A 64 -8.49 -5.31 -3.62
CA GLU A 64 -7.94 -5.63 -2.30
C GLU A 64 -7.17 -4.44 -1.75
N VAL A 65 -7.23 -4.22 -0.42
CA VAL A 65 -6.45 -3.17 0.26
C VAL A 65 -5.59 -3.78 1.35
N VAL A 66 -4.28 -3.59 1.22
CA VAL A 66 -3.25 -4.08 2.13
C VAL A 66 -2.56 -2.90 2.80
N ALA A 67 -2.41 -2.92 4.11
CA ALA A 67 -1.56 -1.98 4.83
C ALA A 67 -0.25 -2.66 5.24
N LEU A 68 0.89 -2.17 4.75
CA LEU A 68 2.20 -2.59 5.23
C LEU A 68 2.58 -1.76 6.45
N LEU A 69 2.59 -2.40 7.61
CA LEU A 69 2.95 -1.80 8.88
C LEU A 69 4.47 -1.74 9.06
N GLU A 70 5.16 -2.74 8.52
CA GLU A 70 6.61 -2.87 8.58
C GLU A 70 7.20 -3.28 7.21
N PRO A 71 7.32 -2.32 6.27
CA PRO A 71 7.76 -2.59 4.89
C PRO A 71 9.14 -3.27 4.82
N GLY A 72 10.00 -3.02 5.81
CA GLY A 72 11.33 -3.62 5.90
C GLY A 72 11.33 -5.15 5.93
N ARG A 73 10.26 -5.80 6.40
CA ARG A 73 10.14 -7.26 6.40
C ARG A 73 9.93 -7.86 5.01
N PHE A 74 9.51 -7.03 4.06
CA PHE A 74 9.22 -7.45 2.68
C PHE A 74 10.38 -7.20 1.71
N ARG A 75 11.51 -6.66 2.21
CA ARG A 75 12.70 -6.42 1.39
C ARG A 75 13.47 -7.72 1.07
N VAL A 76 14.36 -7.64 0.11
CA VAL A 76 15.38 -8.68 -0.10
C VAL A 76 16.45 -8.53 0.99
N PRO A 77 16.72 -9.55 1.81
CA PRO A 77 17.78 -9.47 2.79
C PRO A 77 19.16 -9.40 2.11
N ARG A 78 20.09 -8.65 2.69
CA ARG A 78 21.47 -8.50 2.18
C ARG A 78 22.41 -9.62 2.66
N ASP A 79 22.09 -10.21 3.80
CA ASP A 79 22.87 -11.25 4.48
C ASP A 79 21.97 -12.15 5.34
N GLU A 80 22.58 -13.15 5.97
CA GLU A 80 21.88 -14.11 6.83
C GLU A 80 21.26 -13.45 8.07
N THR A 81 21.90 -12.44 8.63
CA THR A 81 21.39 -11.71 9.81
C THR A 81 20.12 -10.94 9.45
N GLU A 82 20.10 -10.29 8.28
CA GLU A 82 18.88 -9.62 7.81
C GLU A 82 17.78 -10.61 7.43
N ALA A 83 18.13 -11.81 6.97
CA ALA A 83 17.15 -12.83 6.60
C ALA A 83 16.29 -13.25 7.80
N GLU A 84 16.80 -13.22 9.01
CA GLU A 84 16.03 -13.51 10.23
C GLU A 84 14.86 -12.52 10.46
N TYR A 85 14.98 -11.29 9.94
CA TYR A 85 13.98 -10.23 10.11
C TYR A 85 13.12 -10.00 8.87
N CYS A 86 13.40 -10.70 7.77
CA CYS A 86 12.66 -10.57 6.52
C CYS A 86 11.77 -11.80 6.31
N HIS A 87 10.57 -11.59 5.80
CA HIS A 87 9.73 -12.69 5.34
C HIS A 87 10.37 -13.37 4.14
N ASP A 88 10.31 -14.68 4.08
CA ASP A 88 10.64 -15.41 2.86
C ASP A 88 9.52 -15.28 1.80
N LYS A 89 9.74 -15.83 0.61
CA LYS A 89 8.77 -15.72 -0.47
C LYS A 89 7.44 -16.41 -0.13
N VAL A 90 7.50 -17.54 0.55
CA VAL A 90 6.31 -18.33 0.92
C VAL A 90 5.44 -17.54 1.88
N MET A 91 6.05 -16.94 2.90
CA MET A 91 5.35 -16.09 3.86
C MET A 91 4.74 -14.85 3.19
N ILE A 92 5.48 -14.21 2.26
CA ILE A 92 4.95 -13.07 1.52
C ILE A 92 3.71 -13.47 0.70
N ASP A 93 3.77 -14.58 -0.04
CA ASP A 93 2.67 -15.05 -0.88
C ASP A 93 1.44 -15.50 -0.04
N LEU A 94 1.65 -15.94 1.21
CA LEU A 94 0.57 -16.26 2.15
C LEU A 94 -0.08 -15.01 2.74
N MET A 95 0.70 -13.96 3.01
CA MET A 95 0.22 -12.73 3.64
C MET A 95 -0.38 -11.75 2.64
N ILE A 96 0.16 -11.70 1.42
CA ILE A 96 -0.25 -10.79 0.36
C ILE A 96 -0.62 -11.63 -0.86
N ALA A 97 -1.93 -11.81 -1.07
CA ALA A 97 -2.42 -12.60 -2.19
C ALA A 97 -1.88 -12.10 -3.54
N PRO A 98 -1.60 -12.98 -4.50
CA PRO A 98 -1.25 -12.57 -5.85
C PRO A 98 -2.37 -11.74 -6.48
N ALA A 99 -2.02 -10.64 -7.10
CA ALA A 99 -2.94 -9.80 -7.88
C ALA A 99 -2.27 -9.43 -9.21
N PRO A 100 -3.04 -9.25 -10.29
CA PRO A 100 -2.46 -8.93 -11.60
C PRO A 100 -1.86 -7.53 -11.65
N LEU A 101 -2.39 -6.59 -10.88
CA LEU A 101 -1.96 -5.20 -10.84
C LEU A 101 -1.78 -4.73 -9.39
N ARG A 102 -0.83 -3.82 -9.17
CA ARG A 102 -0.54 -3.21 -7.86
C ARG A 102 -0.35 -1.71 -7.94
N ILE A 103 -0.88 -1.01 -6.93
CA ILE A 103 -0.53 0.38 -6.65
C ILE A 103 0.00 0.44 -5.22
N VAL A 104 1.21 0.93 -5.06
CA VAL A 104 1.84 1.14 -3.75
C VAL A 104 1.78 2.63 -3.42
N VAL A 105 1.07 3.00 -2.37
CA VAL A 105 0.92 4.40 -1.92
C VAL A 105 1.67 4.59 -0.61
N SER A 106 2.70 5.44 -0.61
CA SER A 106 3.62 5.58 0.52
C SER A 106 3.82 7.03 0.95
N HIS A 107 3.95 7.23 2.27
CA HIS A 107 4.43 8.50 2.84
C HIS A 107 5.94 8.69 2.69
N THR A 108 6.66 7.70 2.18
CA THR A 108 8.09 7.74 1.87
C THR A 108 8.28 8.04 0.39
N GLY A 109 9.41 8.62 0.02
CA GLY A 109 9.75 8.88 -1.40
C GLY A 109 9.72 7.61 -2.25
N GLU A 110 9.27 7.76 -3.49
CA GLU A 110 9.06 6.65 -4.43
C GLU A 110 10.33 5.80 -4.64
N GLU A 111 11.47 6.46 -4.80
CA GLU A 111 12.76 5.80 -5.02
C GLU A 111 13.14 4.85 -3.87
N VAL A 112 12.92 5.31 -2.62
CA VAL A 112 13.22 4.52 -1.43
C VAL A 112 12.31 3.30 -1.36
N ILE A 113 11.01 3.49 -1.55
CA ILE A 113 10.05 2.40 -1.37
C ILE A 113 10.10 1.38 -2.49
N THR A 114 10.41 1.79 -3.71
CA THR A 114 10.64 0.88 -4.84
C THR A 114 11.82 -0.06 -4.55
N GLY A 115 12.91 0.48 -3.98
CA GLY A 115 14.05 -0.34 -3.56
C GLY A 115 13.72 -1.35 -2.47
N VAL A 116 12.95 -0.91 -1.45
CA VAL A 116 12.55 -1.77 -0.32
C VAL A 116 11.59 -2.88 -0.77
N LEU A 117 10.61 -2.56 -1.59
CA LEU A 117 9.53 -3.46 -1.99
C LEU A 117 9.75 -4.16 -3.34
N ARG A 118 10.99 -4.29 -3.78
CA ARG A 118 11.34 -4.96 -5.06
C ARG A 118 10.71 -6.36 -5.21
N ARG A 119 10.48 -7.08 -4.11
CA ARG A 119 9.83 -8.41 -4.12
C ARG A 119 8.32 -8.35 -4.36
N LEU A 120 7.71 -7.19 -4.18
CA LEU A 120 6.29 -6.95 -4.45
C LEU A 120 6.07 -6.27 -5.81
N ASP A 121 7.13 -5.90 -6.51
CA ASP A 121 7.06 -5.29 -7.83
C ASP A 121 6.79 -6.35 -8.91
N LEU A 122 5.72 -6.16 -9.67
CA LEU A 122 5.30 -7.03 -10.78
C LEU A 122 5.82 -6.53 -12.14
N GLY A 123 6.64 -5.48 -12.13
CA GLY A 123 7.15 -4.79 -13.31
C GLY A 123 6.41 -3.48 -13.61
N THR A 124 7.02 -2.65 -14.44
CA THR A 124 6.65 -1.24 -14.66
C THR A 124 5.22 -1.05 -15.22
N GLU A 125 4.70 -2.04 -15.93
CA GLU A 125 3.33 -1.97 -16.47
C GLU A 125 2.27 -2.47 -15.49
N LYS A 126 2.69 -3.25 -14.48
CA LYS A 126 1.80 -3.93 -13.53
C LYS A 126 1.89 -3.39 -12.11
N THR A 127 2.93 -2.60 -11.81
CA THR A 127 3.09 -1.96 -10.50
C THR A 127 3.35 -0.48 -10.68
N THR A 128 2.59 0.35 -9.96
CA THR A 128 2.80 1.79 -9.86
C THR A 128 3.13 2.15 -8.42
N PHE A 129 4.24 2.84 -8.21
CA PHE A 129 4.59 3.42 -6.92
C PHE A 129 4.17 4.89 -6.88
N MET A 130 3.46 5.27 -5.82
CA MET A 130 2.99 6.63 -5.57
C MET A 130 3.62 7.11 -4.25
N GLY A 131 4.85 7.58 -4.33
CA GLY A 131 5.63 8.04 -3.19
C GLY A 131 5.38 9.51 -2.85
N TYR A 132 5.89 9.94 -1.69
CA TYR A 132 5.86 11.33 -1.27
C TYR A 132 6.80 12.18 -2.13
N LYS A 133 6.31 13.32 -2.61
CA LYS A 133 7.07 14.33 -3.35
C LYS A 133 7.26 15.56 -2.47
N ASN A 134 8.49 15.88 -2.13
CA ASN A 134 8.78 17.10 -1.36
C ASN A 134 8.73 18.33 -2.28
N GLN A 135 7.58 19.00 -2.30
CA GLN A 135 7.38 20.21 -3.10
C GLN A 135 7.49 21.50 -2.26
N GLY A 136 7.83 21.37 -0.97
CA GLY A 136 7.89 22.49 -0.04
C GLY A 136 6.51 23.02 0.35
N GLY A 137 6.51 24.00 1.26
CA GLY A 137 5.30 24.70 1.73
C GLY A 137 4.56 23.96 2.86
N THR A 138 3.60 24.67 3.45
CA THR A 138 2.73 24.15 4.51
C THR A 138 1.33 23.95 3.95
N LEU A 139 0.90 22.70 3.87
CA LEU A 139 -0.42 22.32 3.40
C LEU A 139 -1.20 21.62 4.51
N ASN A 140 -2.54 21.69 4.46
CA ASN A 140 -3.36 20.78 5.23
C ASN A 140 -3.25 19.34 4.66
N LEU A 141 -3.81 18.35 5.35
CA LEU A 141 -3.70 16.95 4.96
C LEU A 141 -4.22 16.70 3.53
N ASP A 142 -5.40 17.23 3.20
CA ASP A 142 -6.03 17.01 1.89
C ASP A 142 -5.20 17.65 0.76
N GLY A 143 -4.69 18.87 1.00
CA GLY A 143 -3.77 19.54 0.08
C GLY A 143 -2.48 18.76 -0.11
N MET A 144 -1.92 18.22 0.97
CA MET A 144 -0.72 17.38 0.92
C MET A 144 -0.95 16.10 0.10
N LEU A 145 -2.03 15.39 0.33
CA LEU A 145 -2.37 14.19 -0.42
C LEU A 145 -2.59 14.51 -1.91
N LYS A 146 -3.29 15.60 -2.21
CA LYS A 146 -3.56 16.04 -3.59
C LYS A 146 -2.27 16.41 -4.34
N VAL A 147 -1.40 17.21 -3.72
CA VAL A 147 -0.12 17.62 -4.33
C VAL A 147 0.79 16.42 -4.59
N ASN A 148 0.73 15.41 -3.73
CA ASN A 148 1.49 14.17 -3.92
C ASN A 148 0.81 13.19 -4.88
N GLY A 149 -0.37 13.50 -5.41
CA GLY A 149 -1.14 12.58 -6.25
C GLY A 149 -1.63 11.34 -5.49
N GLN A 150 -1.87 11.48 -4.18
CA GLN A 150 -2.24 10.38 -3.28
C GLN A 150 -3.66 10.53 -2.71
N SER A 151 -4.49 11.43 -3.29
CA SER A 151 -5.90 11.47 -2.95
C SER A 151 -6.62 10.22 -3.48
N GLU A 152 -7.80 9.92 -2.93
CA GLU A 152 -8.62 8.80 -3.40
C GLU A 152 -8.94 8.87 -4.90
N ARG A 153 -9.08 10.08 -5.45
CA ARG A 153 -9.35 10.30 -6.89
C ARG A 153 -8.12 10.06 -7.75
N ASP A 154 -6.94 10.43 -7.26
CA ASP A 154 -5.68 10.18 -7.96
C ASP A 154 -5.42 8.67 -8.05
N ILE A 155 -5.60 7.95 -6.94
CA ILE A 155 -5.43 6.49 -6.86
C ILE A 155 -6.44 5.80 -7.78
N GLU A 156 -7.73 6.21 -7.75
CA GLU A 156 -8.77 5.71 -8.65
C GLU A 156 -8.39 5.90 -10.11
N SER A 157 -7.92 7.10 -10.48
CA SER A 157 -7.53 7.44 -11.85
C SER A 157 -6.38 6.57 -12.35
N VAL A 158 -5.34 6.38 -11.52
CA VAL A 158 -4.20 5.51 -11.83
C VAL A 158 -4.66 4.06 -11.99
N ALA A 159 -5.52 3.56 -11.10
CA ALA A 159 -6.06 2.21 -11.17
C ALA A 159 -6.83 1.96 -12.48
N LYS A 160 -7.70 2.89 -12.87
CA LYS A 160 -8.47 2.80 -14.12
C LYS A 160 -7.57 2.78 -15.35
N LYS A 161 -6.53 3.62 -15.36
CA LYS A 161 -5.53 3.62 -16.44
C LYS A 161 -4.84 2.27 -16.54
N MET A 162 -4.35 1.72 -15.42
CA MET A 162 -3.69 0.42 -15.40
C MET A 162 -4.62 -0.70 -15.88
N LEU A 163 -5.85 -0.73 -15.40
CA LEU A 163 -6.87 -1.71 -15.81
C LEU A 163 -7.21 -1.62 -17.31
N SER A 164 -7.22 -0.43 -17.89
CA SER A 164 -7.50 -0.24 -19.32
C SER A 164 -6.35 -0.68 -20.22
N THR A 165 -5.12 -0.54 -19.74
CA THR A 165 -3.90 -0.89 -20.51
C THR A 165 -3.60 -2.40 -20.46
N ASN A 166 -4.07 -3.10 -19.43
CA ASN A 166 -3.79 -4.53 -19.20
C ASN A 166 -4.98 -5.46 -19.51
N LYS A 167 -5.95 -5.01 -20.31
CA LYS A 167 -7.09 -5.81 -20.79
C LYS A 167 -6.74 -6.68 -21.99
#